data_1acf6c94c14281f139128fec116658cd
#
_entry.id   1acf6c94c14281f139128fec116658cd
#
_cell.length_a   1.000
_cell.length_b   1.000
_cell.length_c   1.000
_cell.angle_alpha   90.00
_cell.angle_beta   90.00
_cell.angle_gamma   90.00
#
_symmetry.space_group_name_H-M   'P 1'
#
loop_
_entity.id
_entity.type
_entity.pdbx_description
1 polymer ?
#
loop_
_entity_poly.entity_id
_entity_poly.type
_entity_poly.pdbx_seq_one_letter_code
_entity_poly.pdbx_strand_id
1 'polypeptide(L)'
;AYAFSEEGAGIDGKSFSLLPVEIFYRETGKTKKVTEYPCDGKLLKAAEQVKTKYHTGRGVIGSGDEWNNQLDRIALLRERYHTAVEDMESAAAAQLCLSYGVPFLGVRILSNSIVNGEKFDEAVGIDGQKFMLSLVDQMREYM
;
A
#
# COMPACT_ATOMS: atom_id res chain seq x y z
N ALA A 1 -1.79 -4.46 1.34
CA ALA A 1 -2.58 -4.52 0.11
C ALA A 1 -3.64 -5.61 0.22
N TYR A 2 -4.83 -5.40 -0.33
CA TYR A 2 -5.94 -6.35 -0.26
C TYR A 2 -6.78 -6.28 -1.53
N ALA A 3 -7.36 -7.41 -1.91
CA ALA A 3 -8.40 -7.49 -2.92
C ALA A 3 -9.76 -7.65 -2.23
N PHE A 4 -10.79 -7.03 -2.76
CA PHE A 4 -12.13 -7.17 -2.23
C PHE A 4 -12.85 -8.35 -2.86
N SER A 5 -13.53 -9.13 -2.04
CA SER A 5 -14.55 -10.07 -2.50
C SER A 5 -15.92 -9.46 -2.24
N GLU A 6 -16.77 -9.44 -3.26
CA GLU A 6 -18.18 -9.06 -3.14
C GLU A 6 -19.04 -10.19 -2.56
N GLU A 7 -18.49 -11.37 -2.33
CA GLU A 7 -19.24 -12.48 -1.75
C GLU A 7 -19.75 -12.10 -0.35
N GLY A 8 -21.03 -11.83 -0.26
CA GLY A 8 -21.70 -11.45 0.96
C GLY A 8 -21.64 -9.95 1.30
N ALA A 9 -21.14 -9.09 0.40
CA ALA A 9 -21.24 -7.66 0.57
C ALA A 9 -22.72 -7.25 0.55
N GLY A 10 -23.30 -7.11 1.72
CA GLY A 10 -24.60 -6.47 1.86
C GLY A 10 -24.49 -4.99 1.48
N ILE A 11 -25.61 -4.37 1.19
CA ILE A 11 -25.74 -2.94 0.84
C ILE A 11 -25.16 -2.03 1.97
N ASP A 12 -24.96 -2.57 3.16
CA ASP A 12 -24.43 -1.88 4.33
C ASP A 12 -22.89 -1.85 4.41
N GLY A 13 -22.17 -2.45 3.46
CA GLY A 13 -20.72 -2.49 3.40
C GLY A 13 -20.03 -3.22 4.57
N LYS A 14 -20.78 -3.82 5.49
CA LYS A 14 -20.23 -4.46 6.70
C LYS A 14 -19.68 -5.86 6.47
N SER A 15 -19.96 -6.45 5.32
CA SER A 15 -19.57 -7.81 4.96
C SER A 15 -18.29 -7.90 4.12
N PHE A 16 -17.51 -6.83 4.01
CA PHE A 16 -16.20 -6.88 3.38
C PHE A 16 -15.24 -7.80 4.11
N SER A 17 -14.61 -8.69 3.39
CA SER A 17 -13.50 -9.51 3.88
C SER A 17 -12.32 -9.44 2.92
N LEU A 18 -11.11 -9.62 3.46
CA LEU A 18 -9.93 -9.78 2.61
C LEU A 18 -10.05 -11.07 1.81
N LEU A 19 -9.84 -10.97 0.50
CA LEU A 19 -9.77 -12.14 -0.37
C LEU A 19 -8.34 -12.69 -0.36
N PRO A 20 -8.13 -13.94 0.12
CA PRO A 20 -6.82 -14.57 0.04
C PRO A 20 -6.44 -14.81 -1.42
N VAL A 21 -5.25 -14.35 -1.81
CA VAL A 21 -4.68 -14.61 -3.13
C VAL A 21 -3.65 -15.74 -3.03
N GLU A 22 -3.69 -16.67 -3.97
CA GLU A 22 -2.70 -17.74 -4.07
C GLU A 22 -1.43 -17.22 -4.73
N ILE A 23 -0.32 -17.22 -4.00
CA ILE A 23 0.99 -16.81 -4.49
C ILE A 23 1.88 -18.03 -4.63
N PHE A 24 2.41 -18.22 -5.84
CA PHE A 24 3.43 -19.23 -6.11
C PHE A 24 4.82 -18.66 -5.79
N TYR A 25 5.49 -19.25 -4.81
CA TYR A 25 6.85 -18.88 -4.39
C TYR A 25 7.87 -19.63 -5.24
N ARG A 26 8.53 -18.95 -6.15
CA ARG A 26 9.47 -19.55 -7.12
C ARG A 26 10.66 -20.23 -6.47
N GLU A 27 11.17 -19.67 -5.38
CA GLU A 27 12.30 -20.26 -4.65
C GLU A 27 12.00 -21.63 -4.04
N THR A 28 10.77 -21.82 -3.57
CA THR A 28 10.38 -23.06 -2.88
C THR A 28 9.50 -23.99 -3.69
N GLY A 29 8.99 -23.53 -4.85
CA GLY A 29 8.02 -24.25 -5.68
C GLY A 29 6.67 -24.45 -4.99
N LYS A 30 6.35 -23.72 -3.94
CA LYS A 30 5.12 -23.87 -3.15
C LYS A 30 4.16 -22.72 -3.38
N THR A 31 2.86 -23.01 -3.29
CA THR A 31 1.80 -22.01 -3.28
C THR A 31 1.30 -21.77 -1.87
N LYS A 32 1.08 -20.51 -1.51
CA LYS A 32 0.46 -20.11 -0.24
C LYS A 32 -0.64 -19.10 -0.48
N LYS A 33 -1.69 -19.15 0.34
CA LYS A 33 -2.73 -18.10 0.39
C LYS A 33 -2.27 -16.97 1.29
N VAL A 34 -2.33 -15.75 0.79
CA VAL A 34 -1.90 -14.52 1.48
C VAL A 34 -2.97 -13.44 1.35
N THR A 35 -3.17 -12.70 2.42
CA THR A 35 -4.08 -11.54 2.47
C THR A 35 -3.33 -10.23 2.66
N GLU A 36 -2.05 -10.31 3.08
CA GLU A 36 -1.21 -9.16 3.40
C GLU A 36 0.18 -9.34 2.80
N TYR A 37 0.80 -8.23 2.41
CA TYR A 37 2.11 -8.21 1.78
C TYR A 37 3.03 -7.29 2.59
N PRO A 38 3.85 -7.83 3.52
CA PRO A 38 4.73 -7.00 4.33
C PRO A 38 5.83 -6.36 3.48
N CYS A 39 6.14 -5.11 3.77
CA CYS A 39 7.32 -4.45 3.23
C CYS A 39 8.60 -5.07 3.79
N ASP A 40 9.69 -5.03 3.00
CA ASP A 40 11.00 -5.45 3.48
C ASP A 40 11.51 -4.52 4.58
N GLY A 41 11.99 -5.11 5.68
CA GLY A 41 12.41 -4.37 6.86
C GLY A 41 13.66 -3.52 6.66
N LYS A 42 14.57 -3.89 5.74
CA LYS A 42 15.77 -3.10 5.43
C LYS A 42 15.37 -1.88 4.60
N LEU A 43 14.54 -2.08 3.56
CA LEU A 43 14.04 -0.99 2.73
C LEU A 43 13.21 0.02 3.55
N LEU A 44 12.42 -0.47 4.50
CA LEU A 44 11.64 0.38 5.40
C LEU A 44 12.56 1.24 6.28
N LYS A 45 13.61 0.66 6.85
CA LYS A 45 14.61 1.39 7.62
C LYS A 45 15.35 2.43 6.78
N ALA A 46 15.69 2.10 5.53
CA ALA A 46 16.31 3.05 4.60
C ALA A 46 15.40 4.25 4.34
N ALA A 47 14.10 3.99 4.10
CA ALA A 47 13.11 5.04 3.88
C ALA A 47 12.99 6.01 5.07
N GLU A 48 13.12 5.51 6.29
CA GLU A 48 13.06 6.32 7.51
C GLU A 48 14.27 7.24 7.69
N GLN A 49 15.40 6.95 7.04
CA GLN A 49 16.60 7.79 7.08
C GLN A 49 16.58 8.92 6.05
N VAL A 50 15.64 8.90 5.10
CA VAL A 50 15.53 9.95 4.08
C VAL A 50 15.17 11.27 4.73
N LYS A 51 16.08 12.26 4.60
CA LYS A 51 15.83 13.62 5.08
C LYS A 51 14.84 14.32 4.16
N THR A 52 13.75 14.76 4.70
CA THR A 52 12.69 15.48 3.98
C THR A 52 12.07 16.55 4.87
N LYS A 53 11.51 17.58 4.23
CA LYS A 53 10.71 18.62 4.92
C LYS A 53 9.27 18.18 5.19
N TYR A 54 8.84 17.04 4.59
CA TYR A 54 7.49 16.54 4.71
C TYR A 54 7.34 15.62 5.92
N HIS A 55 6.14 15.57 6.44
CA HIS A 55 5.79 14.58 7.46
C HIS A 55 5.79 13.19 6.83
N THR A 56 6.53 12.27 7.43
CA THR A 56 6.57 10.86 7.02
C THR A 56 6.04 9.96 8.12
N GLY A 57 5.44 8.84 7.75
CA GLY A 57 4.91 7.88 8.70
C GLY A 57 4.82 6.49 8.10
N ARG A 58 4.60 5.51 8.95
CA ARG A 58 4.27 4.13 8.56
C ARG A 58 2.77 3.93 8.57
N GLY A 59 2.28 3.09 7.68
CA GLY A 59 0.88 2.73 7.63
C GLY A 59 0.60 1.55 6.71
N VAL A 60 -0.64 1.10 6.71
CA VAL A 60 -1.14 0.08 5.80
C VAL A 60 -1.65 0.75 4.52
N ILE A 61 -1.20 0.27 3.37
CA ILE A 61 -1.73 0.66 2.07
C ILE A 61 -2.86 -0.31 1.73
N GLY A 62 -4.08 0.20 1.60
CA GLY A 62 -5.18 -0.51 0.99
C GLY A 62 -5.05 -0.44 -0.52
N SER A 63 -5.11 -1.59 -1.21
CA SER A 63 -5.01 -1.59 -2.67
C SER A 63 -6.18 -2.36 -3.26
N GLY A 64 -6.96 -1.70 -4.12
CA GLY A 64 -8.14 -2.25 -4.78
C GLY A 64 -8.32 -1.64 -6.16
N ASP A 65 -9.11 -2.28 -7.02
CA ASP A 65 -9.25 -1.90 -8.44
C ASP A 65 -10.25 -0.77 -8.68
N GLU A 66 -10.54 0.02 -7.65
CA GLU A 66 -11.49 1.13 -7.77
C GLU A 66 -11.09 2.35 -6.94
N TRP A 67 -11.52 3.52 -7.41
CA TRP A 67 -11.42 4.76 -6.65
C TRP A 67 -12.50 4.79 -5.55
N ASN A 68 -12.05 4.78 -4.28
CA ASN A 68 -12.94 4.83 -3.14
C ASN A 68 -13.13 6.26 -2.63
N ASN A 69 -14.36 6.78 -2.75
CA ASN A 69 -14.77 8.09 -2.24
C ASN A 69 -15.92 8.02 -1.23
N GLN A 70 -16.24 6.83 -0.73
CA GLN A 70 -17.32 6.58 0.21
C GLN A 70 -16.79 6.65 1.64
N LEU A 71 -17.23 7.63 2.42
CA LEU A 71 -16.73 7.89 3.77
C LEU A 71 -16.95 6.72 4.73
N ASP A 72 -18.07 6.03 4.64
CA ASP A 72 -18.40 4.86 5.45
C ASP A 72 -17.48 3.67 5.12
N ARG A 73 -17.16 3.47 3.86
CA ARG A 73 -16.20 2.45 3.41
C ARG A 73 -14.79 2.77 3.86
N ILE A 74 -14.34 4.03 3.71
CA ILE A 74 -13.05 4.50 4.20
C ILE A 74 -12.94 4.26 5.72
N ALA A 75 -13.99 4.62 6.47
CA ALA A 75 -14.04 4.40 7.91
C ALA A 75 -13.95 2.90 8.27
N LEU A 76 -14.70 2.05 7.57
CA LEU A 76 -14.67 0.60 7.76
C LEU A 76 -13.28 -0.01 7.52
N LEU A 77 -12.62 0.40 6.42
CA LEU A 77 -11.28 -0.08 6.08
C LEU A 77 -10.23 0.35 7.12
N ARG A 78 -10.34 1.59 7.57
CA ARG A 78 -9.47 2.12 8.63
C ARG A 78 -9.68 1.38 9.95
N GLU A 79 -10.91 1.17 10.37
CA GLU A 79 -11.24 0.50 11.63
C GLU A 79 -10.83 -0.97 11.62
N ARG A 80 -11.16 -1.69 10.54
CA ARG A 80 -10.97 -3.15 10.46
C ARG A 80 -9.56 -3.57 10.06
N TYR A 81 -8.93 -2.82 9.15
CA TYR A 81 -7.65 -3.19 8.52
C TYR A 81 -6.54 -2.17 8.75
N HIS A 82 -6.80 -1.12 9.55
CA HIS A 82 -5.84 -0.07 9.87
C HIS A 82 -5.26 0.65 8.63
N THR A 83 -6.07 0.74 7.57
CA THR A 83 -5.69 1.38 6.33
C THR A 83 -5.40 2.87 6.57
N ALA A 84 -4.20 3.31 6.21
CA ALA A 84 -3.77 4.70 6.30
C ALA A 84 -3.97 5.46 4.98
N VAL A 85 -3.74 4.78 3.86
CA VAL A 85 -3.88 5.30 2.50
C VAL A 85 -4.42 4.21 1.59
N GLU A 86 -5.03 4.61 0.49
CA GLU A 86 -5.55 3.68 -0.54
C GLU A 86 -4.92 3.97 -1.90
N ASP A 87 -4.69 2.90 -2.67
CA ASP A 87 -4.23 2.95 -4.06
C ASP A 87 -4.79 1.79 -4.90
N MET A 88 -4.38 1.70 -6.15
CA MET A 88 -4.84 0.66 -7.08
C MET A 88 -3.70 -0.25 -7.58
N GLU A 89 -2.43 -0.03 -7.20
CA GLU A 89 -1.27 -0.68 -7.83
C GLU A 89 -0.39 -1.47 -6.84
N SER A 90 -0.33 -1.07 -5.58
CA SER A 90 0.64 -1.65 -4.62
C SER A 90 0.48 -3.15 -4.44
N ALA A 91 -0.75 -3.67 -4.42
CA ALA A 91 -0.98 -5.10 -4.24
C ALA A 91 -0.38 -5.92 -5.38
N ALA A 92 -0.59 -5.51 -6.63
CA ALA A 92 -0.08 -6.22 -7.80
C ALA A 92 1.45 -6.28 -7.80
N ALA A 93 2.11 -5.15 -7.52
CA ALA A 93 3.56 -5.09 -7.40
C ALA A 93 4.09 -5.96 -6.26
N ALA A 94 3.45 -5.90 -5.09
CA ALA A 94 3.83 -6.69 -3.92
C ALA A 94 3.68 -8.20 -4.15
N GLN A 95 2.62 -8.63 -4.84
CA GLN A 95 2.40 -10.03 -5.22
C GLN A 95 3.53 -10.57 -6.09
N LEU A 96 3.93 -9.80 -7.12
CA LEU A 96 5.04 -10.17 -7.99
C LEU A 96 6.35 -10.27 -7.20
N CYS A 97 6.67 -9.26 -6.40
CA CYS A 97 7.87 -9.25 -5.57
C CYS A 97 7.90 -10.47 -4.63
N LEU A 98 6.78 -10.78 -3.98
CA LEU A 98 6.66 -11.93 -3.09
C LEU A 98 6.85 -13.26 -3.83
N SER A 99 6.28 -13.40 -5.05
CA SER A 99 6.44 -14.59 -5.88
C SER A 99 7.89 -14.83 -6.29
N TYR A 100 8.62 -13.77 -6.59
CA TYR A 100 10.00 -13.83 -7.08
C TYR A 100 11.06 -13.71 -5.97
N GLY A 101 10.67 -13.58 -4.71
CA GLY A 101 11.60 -13.37 -3.59
C GLY A 101 12.31 -12.01 -3.64
N VAL A 102 11.71 -11.01 -4.28
CA VAL A 102 12.28 -9.66 -4.41
C VAL A 102 11.79 -8.80 -3.23
N PRO A 103 12.69 -8.10 -2.51
CA PRO A 103 12.29 -7.14 -1.48
C PRO A 103 11.34 -6.08 -2.03
N PHE A 104 10.29 -5.77 -1.28
CA PHE A 104 9.27 -4.80 -1.65
C PHE A 104 9.11 -3.71 -0.61
N LEU A 105 8.93 -2.47 -1.06
CA LEU A 105 8.54 -1.33 -0.24
C LEU A 105 7.48 -0.51 -0.98
N GLY A 106 6.30 -0.40 -0.41
CA GLY A 106 5.27 0.54 -0.87
C GLY A 106 5.52 1.94 -0.30
N VAL A 107 5.64 2.93 -1.18
CA VAL A 107 5.74 4.34 -0.80
C VAL A 107 4.59 5.10 -1.44
N ARG A 108 3.88 5.89 -0.64
CA ARG A 108 2.75 6.70 -1.13
C ARG A 108 2.87 8.11 -0.61
N ILE A 109 2.43 9.04 -1.42
CA ILE A 109 2.31 10.45 -1.07
C ILE A 109 0.84 10.81 -1.14
N LEU A 110 0.36 11.42 -0.07
CA LEU A 110 -1.01 11.91 -0.01
C LEU A 110 -1.13 13.15 -0.90
N SER A 111 -1.91 13.03 -1.96
CA SER A 111 -2.25 14.15 -2.86
C SER A 111 -3.51 14.89 -2.41
N ASN A 112 -4.35 14.22 -1.64
CA ASN A 112 -5.58 14.77 -1.08
C ASN A 112 -6.12 13.85 0.02
N SER A 113 -7.02 14.37 0.83
CA SER A 113 -7.79 13.60 1.82
C SER A 113 -9.28 13.75 1.54
N ILE A 114 -9.92 12.66 1.14
CA ILE A 114 -11.38 12.61 0.97
C ILE A 114 -12.08 12.93 2.29
N VAL A 115 -11.55 12.42 3.41
CA VAL A 115 -12.13 12.62 4.75
C VAL A 115 -12.12 14.11 5.14
N ASN A 116 -11.09 14.85 4.73
CA ASN A 116 -10.96 16.29 5.02
C ASN A 116 -11.58 17.18 3.93
N GLY A 117 -12.13 16.59 2.86
CA GLY A 117 -12.66 17.34 1.72
C GLY A 117 -11.59 18.08 0.91
N GLU A 118 -10.35 17.61 0.96
CA GLU A 118 -9.23 18.23 0.23
C GLU A 118 -9.33 17.93 -1.26
N LYS A 119 -8.92 18.91 -2.07
CA LYS A 119 -8.80 18.73 -3.52
C LYS A 119 -7.45 18.12 -3.87
N PHE A 120 -7.40 17.41 -4.98
CA PHE A 120 -6.18 16.85 -5.54
C PHE A 120 -5.15 17.96 -5.80
N ASP A 121 -3.91 17.76 -5.34
CA ASP A 121 -2.78 18.67 -5.54
C ASP A 121 -1.72 18.00 -6.43
N GLU A 122 -1.63 18.46 -7.69
CA GLU A 122 -0.65 17.94 -8.66
C GLU A 122 0.81 18.25 -8.27
N ALA A 123 1.05 19.32 -7.51
CA ALA A 123 2.40 19.69 -7.10
C ALA A 123 3.04 18.66 -6.18
N VAL A 124 2.23 17.93 -5.43
CA VAL A 124 2.67 16.84 -4.54
C VAL A 124 3.38 15.72 -5.33
N GLY A 125 3.01 15.48 -6.59
CA GLY A 125 3.65 14.48 -7.44
C GLY A 125 5.13 14.76 -7.70
N ILE A 126 5.51 16.03 -7.91
CA ILE A 126 6.90 16.43 -8.13
C ILE A 126 7.74 16.22 -6.86
N ASP A 127 7.20 16.58 -5.72
CA ASP A 127 7.88 16.41 -4.44
C ASP A 127 8.03 14.91 -4.11
N GLY A 128 7.06 14.10 -4.50
CA GLY A 128 7.14 12.65 -4.41
C GLY A 128 8.28 12.04 -5.22
N GLN A 129 8.47 12.51 -6.44
CA GLN A 129 9.58 12.07 -7.29
C GLN A 129 10.94 12.43 -6.66
N LYS A 130 11.09 13.63 -6.09
CA LYS A 130 12.30 14.03 -5.38
C LYS A 130 12.57 13.16 -4.16
N PHE A 131 11.53 12.84 -3.38
CA PHE A 131 11.65 11.93 -2.26
C PHE A 131 12.10 10.53 -2.72
N MET A 132 11.52 10.00 -3.80
CA MET A 132 11.89 8.69 -4.34
C MET A 132 13.35 8.65 -4.82
N LEU A 133 13.85 9.70 -5.45
CA LEU A 133 15.27 9.78 -5.83
C LEU A 133 16.18 9.70 -4.58
N SER A 134 15.86 10.48 -3.55
CA SER A 134 16.61 10.45 -2.28
C SER A 134 16.52 9.08 -1.59
N LEU A 135 15.37 8.41 -1.68
CA LEU A 135 15.19 7.05 -1.14
C LEU A 135 16.05 6.04 -1.89
N VAL A 136 16.07 6.09 -3.23
CA VAL A 136 16.91 5.19 -4.04
C VAL A 136 18.40 5.37 -3.71
N ASP A 137 18.86 6.60 -3.56
CA ASP A 137 20.24 6.88 -3.15
C ASP A 137 20.54 6.31 -1.76
N GLN A 138 19.64 6.50 -0.80
CA GLN A 138 19.78 5.94 0.54
C GLN A 138 19.79 4.40 0.53
N MET A 139 18.98 3.77 -0.33
CA MET A 139 18.92 2.30 -0.44
C MET A 139 20.22 1.69 -0.93
N ARG A 140 21.03 2.40 -1.73
CA ARG A 140 22.36 1.92 -2.18
C ARG A 140 23.31 1.63 -1.04
N GLU A 141 23.16 2.28 0.11
CA GLU A 141 23.95 2.04 1.30
C GLU A 141 23.57 0.73 2.02
N TYR A 142 22.43 0.14 1.70
CA TYR A 142 21.88 -1.07 2.32
C TYR A 142 21.92 -2.31 1.40
N MET A 143 22.33 -2.15 0.14
CA MET A 143 22.55 -3.23 -0.83
C MET A 143 24.02 -3.62 -0.88
#